data_a242f1bf38cce0b39a31a93c1b6e88ee
#
_entry.id   a242f1bf38cce0b39a31a93c1b6e88ee
#
_cell.length_a   1.000
_cell.length_b   1.000
_cell.length_c   1.000
_cell.angle_alpha   90.00
_cell.angle_beta   90.00
_cell.angle_gamma   90.00
#
_symmetry.space_group_name_H-M   'P 1'
#
loop_
_entity.id
_entity.type
_entity.pdbx_description
1 polymer ?
#
loop_
_entity_poly.entity_id
_entity_poly.type
_entity_poly.pdbx_seq_one_letter_code
_entity_poly.pdbx_strand_id
1 'polypeptide(L)'
;MIHQTIGKYRWTICGLVFFATTINYLDRAVISLLKSTLSKEFSWSESDYANIVIAFQVCYAIGFLGAGRLIDKLGTKIGYGLATALWSLAAISHALATSTMGFFFARGALGFTEAGNFPAAIKAVAEWFPKKERALATGIFNSGANIGAILAPLTVPFIAQLWG
;
A
#
# COMPACT_ATOMS: atom_id res chain seq x y z
N MET A 1 -0.69 21.17 27.78
CA MET A 1 -0.17 20.17 28.72
C MET A 1 -0.74 18.78 28.41
N ILE A 2 -0.28 18.12 27.28
CA ILE A 2 -0.74 16.76 26.89
C ILE A 2 0.51 15.87 26.63
N HIS A 3 1.65 16.19 27.23
CA HIS A 3 2.93 15.55 26.90
C HIS A 3 3.35 14.33 27.74
N GLN A 4 2.51 13.83 28.68
CA GLN A 4 2.97 12.78 29.59
C GLN A 4 2.25 11.42 29.46
N THR A 5 1.32 11.23 28.54
CA THR A 5 0.57 9.96 28.43
C THR A 5 0.79 9.20 27.13
N ILE A 6 1.75 9.61 26.30
CA ILE A 6 2.07 8.92 25.03
C ILE A 6 3.06 7.75 25.25
N GLY A 7 3.12 7.20 26.42
CA GLY A 7 3.97 6.08 26.82
C GLY A 7 4.35 5.06 25.72
N LYS A 8 4.40 3.81 26.05
CA LYS A 8 4.76 2.72 25.14
C LYS A 8 3.77 2.53 23.99
N TYR A 9 2.52 3.07 24.06
CA TYR A 9 1.48 2.94 23.04
C TYR A 9 1.88 3.51 21.66
N ARG A 10 2.73 4.54 21.62
CA ARG A 10 3.27 5.08 20.35
C ARG A 10 3.99 4.02 19.51
N TRP A 11 4.68 3.07 20.16
CA TRP A 11 5.35 1.97 19.47
C TRP A 11 4.38 0.97 18.86
N THR A 12 3.22 0.77 19.48
CA THR A 12 2.12 0.00 18.88
C THR A 12 1.62 0.67 17.60
N ILE A 13 1.45 2.01 17.62
CA ILE A 13 1.10 2.76 16.40
C ILE A 13 2.18 2.63 15.33
N CYS A 14 3.46 2.74 15.70
CA CYS A 14 4.57 2.54 14.77
C CYS A 14 4.55 1.12 14.16
N GLY A 15 4.30 0.10 14.98
CA GLY A 15 4.14 -1.28 14.52
C GLY A 15 2.98 -1.45 13.54
N LEU A 16 1.81 -0.87 13.81
CA LEU A 16 0.67 -0.90 12.89
C LEU A 16 0.98 -0.23 11.56
N VAL A 17 1.65 0.92 11.59
CA VAL A 17 2.08 1.64 10.37
C VAL A 17 3.13 0.83 9.61
N PHE A 18 4.06 0.19 10.30
CA PHE A 18 5.04 -0.72 9.71
C PHE A 18 4.36 -1.88 8.97
N PHE A 19 3.41 -2.57 9.61
CA PHE A 19 2.67 -3.68 8.98
C PHE A 19 1.82 -3.20 7.80
N ALA A 20 1.14 -2.07 7.93
CA ALA A 20 0.38 -1.48 6.83
C ALA A 20 1.29 -1.17 5.63
N THR A 21 2.48 -0.60 5.86
CA THR A 21 3.46 -0.34 4.81
C THR A 21 4.02 -1.63 4.20
N THR A 22 4.25 -2.67 5.02
CA THR A 22 4.70 -3.98 4.54
C THR A 22 3.68 -4.59 3.57
N ILE A 23 2.40 -4.61 3.94
CA ILE A 23 1.31 -5.13 3.09
C ILE A 23 1.19 -4.29 1.82
N ASN A 24 1.20 -2.96 1.94
CA ASN A 24 1.11 -2.06 0.80
C ASN A 24 2.19 -2.34 -0.27
N TYR A 25 3.44 -2.60 0.13
CA TYR A 25 4.52 -2.93 -0.80
C TYR A 25 4.46 -4.37 -1.30
N LEU A 26 3.91 -5.29 -0.51
CA LEU A 26 3.63 -6.65 -0.97
C LEU A 26 2.58 -6.63 -2.08
N ASP A 27 1.46 -5.91 -1.90
CA ASP A 27 0.37 -5.78 -2.89
C ASP A 27 0.88 -5.24 -4.23
N ARG A 28 1.82 -4.28 -4.20
CA ARG A 28 2.46 -3.76 -5.41
C ARG A 28 3.24 -4.82 -6.18
N ALA A 29 3.94 -5.70 -5.45
CA ALA A 29 4.80 -6.70 -6.05
C ALA A 29 4.03 -7.87 -6.69
N VAL A 30 2.81 -8.17 -6.23
CA VAL A 30 2.01 -9.34 -6.66
C VAL A 30 1.92 -9.43 -8.17
N ILE A 31 1.54 -8.36 -8.87
CA ILE A 31 1.32 -8.43 -10.32
C ILE A 31 2.59 -8.70 -11.11
N SER A 32 3.74 -8.20 -10.64
CA SER A 32 5.02 -8.44 -11.31
C SER A 32 5.49 -9.88 -11.12
N LEU A 33 5.24 -10.46 -9.96
CA LEU A 33 5.57 -11.86 -9.64
C LEU A 33 4.66 -12.84 -10.38
N LEU A 34 3.39 -12.48 -10.58
CA LEU A 34 2.43 -13.29 -11.31
C LEU A 34 2.37 -12.97 -12.81
N LYS A 35 3.21 -12.06 -13.32
CA LYS A 35 3.18 -11.64 -14.73
C LYS A 35 3.14 -12.81 -15.69
N SER A 36 4.02 -13.80 -15.52
CA SER A 36 4.13 -14.94 -16.44
C SER A 36 2.86 -15.81 -16.46
N THR A 37 2.24 -15.99 -15.31
CA THR A 37 0.99 -16.76 -15.16
C THR A 37 -0.17 -16.00 -15.77
N LEU A 38 -0.36 -14.74 -15.37
CA LEU A 38 -1.45 -13.90 -15.87
C LEU A 38 -1.35 -13.62 -17.37
N SER A 39 -0.13 -13.40 -17.89
CA SER A 39 0.05 -13.21 -19.33
C SER A 39 -0.31 -14.45 -20.13
N LYS A 40 -0.10 -15.65 -19.62
CA LYS A 40 -0.55 -16.90 -20.28
C LYS A 40 -2.06 -17.06 -20.21
N GLU A 41 -2.66 -16.80 -19.05
CA GLU A 41 -4.08 -16.99 -18.80
C GLU A 41 -4.95 -15.99 -19.58
N PHE A 42 -4.55 -14.71 -19.57
CA PHE A 42 -5.29 -13.62 -20.22
C PHE A 42 -4.74 -13.22 -21.59
N SER A 43 -3.74 -13.96 -22.11
CA SER A 43 -3.07 -13.67 -23.38
C SER A 43 -2.54 -12.24 -23.48
N TRP A 44 -1.94 -11.72 -22.39
CA TRP A 44 -1.40 -10.36 -22.34
C TRP A 44 -0.18 -10.22 -23.25
N SER A 45 -0.20 -9.18 -24.06
CA SER A 45 1.00 -8.66 -24.70
C SER A 45 1.87 -7.91 -23.67
N GLU A 46 3.14 -7.63 -24.03
CA GLU A 46 4.00 -6.76 -23.22
C GLU A 46 3.40 -5.35 -23.04
N SER A 47 2.68 -4.86 -24.05
CA SER A 47 1.97 -3.58 -23.99
C SER A 47 0.81 -3.58 -23.01
N ASP A 48 0.05 -4.68 -22.93
CA ASP A 48 -1.05 -4.81 -21.98
C ASP A 48 -0.54 -4.76 -20.55
N TYR A 49 0.51 -5.54 -20.25
CA TYR A 49 1.14 -5.51 -18.95
C TYR A 49 1.70 -4.12 -18.60
N ALA A 50 2.38 -3.48 -19.55
CA ALA A 50 2.92 -2.13 -19.37
C ALA A 50 1.80 -1.13 -19.04
N ASN A 51 0.68 -1.17 -19.77
CA ASN A 51 -0.47 -0.29 -19.52
C ASN A 51 -1.08 -0.51 -18.14
N ILE A 52 -1.20 -1.75 -17.67
CA ILE A 52 -1.69 -2.09 -16.33
C ILE A 52 -0.76 -1.51 -15.25
N VAL A 53 0.56 -1.60 -15.44
CA VAL A 53 1.55 -1.02 -14.51
C VAL A 53 1.50 0.51 -14.52
N ILE A 54 1.39 1.11 -15.72
CA ILE A 54 1.29 2.57 -15.89
C ILE A 54 0.01 3.11 -15.24
N ALA A 55 -1.12 2.40 -15.36
CA ALA A 55 -2.38 2.78 -14.71
C ALA A 55 -2.20 2.96 -13.20
N PHE A 56 -1.52 2.01 -12.54
CA PHE A 56 -1.18 2.14 -11.11
C PHE A 56 -0.35 3.40 -10.84
N GLN A 57 0.75 3.60 -11.59
CA GLN A 57 1.68 4.70 -11.35
C GLN A 57 1.03 6.08 -11.54
N VAL A 58 0.25 6.23 -12.61
CA VAL A 58 -0.45 7.49 -12.89
C VAL A 58 -1.51 7.78 -11.82
N CYS A 59 -2.34 6.80 -11.48
CA CYS A 59 -3.37 6.96 -10.46
C CYS A 59 -2.75 7.20 -9.08
N TYR A 60 -1.63 6.54 -8.76
CA TYR A 60 -0.88 6.78 -7.53
C TYR A 60 -0.37 8.23 -7.47
N ALA A 61 0.24 8.73 -8.54
CA ALA A 61 0.73 10.10 -8.60
C ALA A 61 -0.40 11.12 -8.41
N ILE A 62 -1.54 10.92 -9.08
CA ILE A 62 -2.72 11.78 -8.93
C ILE A 62 -3.27 11.71 -7.49
N GLY A 63 -3.43 10.50 -6.93
CA GLY A 63 -3.91 10.30 -5.57
C GLY A 63 -2.99 10.96 -4.54
N PHE A 64 -1.67 10.86 -4.74
CA PHE A 64 -0.67 11.42 -3.84
C PHE A 64 -0.77 12.94 -3.71
N LEU A 65 -1.11 13.65 -4.78
CA LEU A 65 -1.30 15.12 -4.75
C LEU A 65 -2.42 15.56 -3.80
N GLY A 66 -3.47 14.75 -3.66
CA GLY A 66 -4.63 15.06 -2.82
C GLY A 66 -4.61 14.40 -1.44
N ALA A 67 -3.89 13.28 -1.29
CA ALA A 67 -3.94 12.41 -0.12
C ALA A 67 -3.59 13.15 1.18
N GLY A 68 -2.54 13.97 1.18
CA GLY A 68 -2.12 14.72 2.36
C GLY A 68 -3.23 15.65 2.86
N ARG A 69 -3.84 16.44 1.96
CA ARG A 69 -4.95 17.35 2.32
C ARG A 69 -6.17 16.59 2.85
N LEU A 70 -6.49 15.44 2.25
CA LEU A 70 -7.60 14.61 2.69
C LEU A 70 -7.37 14.08 4.12
N ILE A 71 -6.17 13.56 4.38
CA ILE A 71 -5.78 13.07 5.71
C ILE A 71 -5.74 14.20 6.72
N ASP A 72 -5.35 15.41 6.33
CA ASP A 72 -5.39 16.58 7.21
C ASP A 72 -6.81 16.97 7.62
N LYS A 73 -7.76 16.89 6.70
CA LYS A 73 -9.17 17.17 6.97
C LYS A 73 -9.87 16.11 7.81
N LEU A 74 -9.61 14.83 7.52
CA LEU A 74 -10.27 13.69 8.21
C LEU A 74 -9.61 13.34 9.54
N GLY A 75 -8.39 13.82 9.77
CA GLY A 75 -7.53 13.35 10.86
C GLY A 75 -6.88 12.00 10.56
N THR A 76 -5.75 11.74 11.21
CA THR A 76 -4.91 10.56 10.92
C THR A 76 -5.65 9.25 11.12
N LYS A 77 -6.42 9.10 12.20
CA LYS A 77 -7.13 7.86 12.51
C LYS A 77 -8.15 7.48 11.43
N ILE A 78 -9.02 8.42 11.06
CA ILE A 78 -10.07 8.16 10.07
C ILE A 78 -9.47 8.11 8.67
N GLY A 79 -8.60 9.05 8.33
CA GLY A 79 -7.98 9.15 7.01
C GLY A 79 -7.13 7.92 6.68
N TYR A 80 -6.33 7.43 7.62
CA TYR A 80 -5.53 6.23 7.42
C TYR A 80 -6.41 4.97 7.37
N GLY A 81 -7.38 4.84 8.28
CA GLY A 81 -8.31 3.72 8.27
C GLY A 81 -9.11 3.63 6.97
N LEU A 82 -9.58 4.76 6.45
CA LEU A 82 -10.29 4.83 5.18
C LEU A 82 -9.38 4.47 4.00
N ALA A 83 -8.17 5.02 3.94
CA ALA A 83 -7.20 4.67 2.92
C ALA A 83 -6.91 3.17 2.92
N THR A 84 -6.64 2.58 4.10
CA THR A 84 -6.41 1.14 4.25
C THR A 84 -7.59 0.31 3.77
N ALA A 85 -8.81 0.65 4.17
CA ALA A 85 -10.02 -0.06 3.75
C ALA A 85 -10.21 0.01 2.23
N LEU A 86 -10.03 1.19 1.63
CA LEU A 86 -10.21 1.38 0.19
C LEU A 86 -9.15 0.64 -0.62
N TRP A 87 -7.86 0.68 -0.23
CA TRP A 87 -6.87 -0.09 -0.98
C TRP A 87 -7.05 -1.60 -0.81
N SER A 88 -7.49 -2.07 0.37
CA SER A 88 -7.81 -3.49 0.57
C SER A 88 -8.94 -3.95 -0.35
N LEU A 89 -9.99 -3.14 -0.51
CA LEU A 89 -11.06 -3.42 -1.47
C LEU A 89 -10.54 -3.42 -2.91
N ALA A 90 -9.68 -2.47 -3.26
CA ALA A 90 -9.06 -2.41 -4.58
C ALA A 90 -8.14 -3.63 -4.82
N ALA A 91 -7.40 -4.09 -3.81
CA ALA A 91 -6.60 -5.31 -3.90
C ALA A 91 -7.48 -6.54 -4.14
N ILE A 92 -8.58 -6.70 -3.38
CA ILE A 92 -9.54 -7.78 -3.55
C ILE A 92 -10.20 -7.75 -4.93
N SER A 93 -10.43 -6.56 -5.52
CA SER A 93 -11.05 -6.43 -6.84
C SER A 93 -10.25 -7.10 -7.96
N HIS A 94 -8.94 -7.33 -7.79
CA HIS A 94 -8.13 -8.09 -8.74
C HIS A 94 -8.59 -9.54 -8.88
N ALA A 95 -9.11 -10.15 -7.80
CA ALA A 95 -9.66 -11.49 -7.84
C ALA A 95 -10.97 -11.60 -8.67
N LEU A 96 -11.62 -10.47 -8.92
CA LEU A 96 -12.83 -10.38 -9.73
C LEU A 96 -12.55 -9.98 -11.19
N ALA A 97 -11.28 -9.66 -11.50
CA ALA A 97 -10.90 -9.22 -12.83
C ALA A 97 -10.79 -10.44 -13.77
N THR A 98 -11.62 -10.45 -14.79
CA THR A 98 -11.69 -11.52 -15.81
C THR A 98 -11.17 -11.06 -17.18
N SER A 99 -10.61 -9.87 -17.27
CA SER A 99 -10.11 -9.29 -18.52
C SER A 99 -8.95 -8.33 -18.26
N THR A 100 -8.14 -8.07 -19.28
CA THR A 100 -7.05 -7.08 -19.26
C THR A 100 -7.53 -5.71 -18.78
N MET A 101 -8.70 -5.27 -19.25
CA MET A 101 -9.30 -4.00 -18.85
C MET A 101 -9.75 -4.03 -17.38
N GLY A 102 -10.22 -5.15 -16.87
CA GLY A 102 -10.53 -5.35 -15.46
C GLY A 102 -9.29 -5.15 -14.58
N PHE A 103 -8.16 -5.74 -14.96
CA PHE A 103 -6.88 -5.54 -14.27
C PHE A 103 -6.39 -4.10 -14.35
N PHE A 104 -6.57 -3.44 -15.50
CA PHE A 104 -6.21 -2.03 -15.68
C PHE A 104 -6.96 -1.13 -14.68
N PHE A 105 -8.28 -1.28 -14.56
CA PHE A 105 -9.08 -0.50 -13.61
C PHE A 105 -8.80 -0.87 -12.16
N ALA A 106 -8.65 -2.15 -11.83
CA ALA A 106 -8.30 -2.60 -10.48
C ALA A 106 -6.95 -2.04 -10.05
N ARG A 107 -5.94 -2.03 -10.94
CA ARG A 107 -4.62 -1.43 -10.68
C ARG A 107 -4.69 0.08 -10.54
N GLY A 108 -5.46 0.77 -11.35
CA GLY A 108 -5.68 2.21 -11.21
C GLY A 108 -6.32 2.56 -9.87
N ALA A 109 -7.37 1.83 -9.48
CA ALA A 109 -8.03 1.99 -8.18
C ALA A 109 -7.07 1.70 -7.02
N LEU A 110 -6.27 0.64 -7.11
CA LEU A 110 -5.27 0.30 -6.11
C LEU A 110 -4.23 1.44 -5.98
N GLY A 111 -3.66 1.91 -7.08
CA GLY A 111 -2.69 2.99 -7.07
C GLY A 111 -3.25 4.26 -6.43
N PHE A 112 -4.45 4.67 -6.81
CA PHE A 112 -5.09 5.86 -6.26
C PHE A 112 -5.32 5.76 -4.73
N THR A 113 -5.78 4.63 -4.25
CA THR A 113 -6.11 4.43 -2.83
C THR A 113 -4.88 4.20 -1.96
N GLU A 114 -3.85 3.52 -2.48
CA GLU A 114 -2.57 3.33 -1.79
C GLU A 114 -1.76 4.61 -1.60
N ALA A 115 -2.01 5.63 -2.40
CA ALA A 115 -1.33 6.92 -2.32
C ALA A 115 -1.51 7.60 -0.95
N GLY A 116 -2.54 7.22 -0.19
CA GLY A 116 -2.77 7.71 1.17
C GLY A 116 -1.83 7.14 2.23
N ASN A 117 -1.19 5.99 1.99
CA ASN A 117 -0.38 5.31 3.00
C ASN A 117 0.77 6.18 3.54
N PHE A 118 1.63 6.68 2.66
CA PHE A 118 2.83 7.40 3.07
C PHE A 118 2.54 8.73 3.79
N PRO A 119 1.66 9.63 3.28
CA PRO A 119 1.29 10.85 4.00
C PRO A 119 0.66 10.56 5.37
N ALA A 120 -0.20 9.54 5.46
CA ALA A 120 -0.82 9.14 6.71
C ALA A 120 0.19 8.60 7.73
N ALA A 121 1.16 7.79 7.27
CA ALA A 121 2.23 7.25 8.09
C ALA A 121 3.12 8.37 8.68
N ILE A 122 3.55 9.31 7.85
CA ILE A 122 4.36 10.47 8.29
C ILE A 122 3.57 11.30 9.30
N LYS A 123 2.29 11.55 9.05
CA LYS A 123 1.44 12.30 9.98
C LYS A 123 1.24 11.55 11.30
N ALA A 124 1.01 10.24 11.27
CA ALA A 124 0.93 9.41 12.47
C ALA A 124 2.20 9.51 13.33
N VAL A 125 3.38 9.43 12.70
CA VAL A 125 4.66 9.63 13.41
C VAL A 125 4.76 11.04 13.98
N ALA A 126 4.35 12.07 13.23
CA ALA A 126 4.41 13.45 13.70
C ALA A 126 3.48 13.72 14.90
N GLU A 127 2.34 13.05 14.99
CA GLU A 127 1.37 13.19 16.07
C GLU A 127 1.77 12.39 17.33
N TRP A 128 2.29 11.16 17.14
CA TRP A 128 2.54 10.24 18.26
C TRP A 128 3.96 10.29 18.81
N PHE A 129 4.94 10.79 18.06
CA PHE A 129 6.33 10.78 18.47
C PHE A 129 6.90 12.17 18.75
N PRO A 130 7.66 12.32 19.85
CA PRO A 130 8.42 13.56 20.10
C PRO A 130 9.45 13.77 18.99
N LYS A 131 9.80 15.03 18.72
CA LYS A 131 10.71 15.41 17.62
C LYS A 131 12.02 14.60 17.57
N LYS A 132 12.58 14.27 18.73
CA LYS A 132 13.84 13.51 18.86
C LYS A 132 13.73 12.06 18.36
N GLU A 133 12.53 11.45 18.37
CA GLU A 133 12.32 10.05 18.02
C GLU A 133 11.67 9.85 16.64
N ARG A 134 11.23 10.94 15.99
CA ARG A 134 10.52 10.85 14.69
C ARG A 134 11.35 10.21 13.60
N ALA A 135 12.65 10.52 13.55
CA ALA A 135 13.54 9.94 12.55
C ALA A 135 13.63 8.41 12.71
N LEU A 136 13.75 7.92 13.94
CA LEU A 136 13.77 6.48 14.22
C LEU A 136 12.44 5.83 13.88
N ALA A 137 11.31 6.40 14.31
CA ALA A 137 9.99 5.87 14.00
C ALA A 137 9.71 5.84 12.48
N THR A 138 10.14 6.88 11.76
CA THR A 138 10.06 6.94 10.29
C THR A 138 10.92 5.86 9.64
N GLY A 139 12.14 5.65 10.11
CA GLY A 139 13.00 4.56 9.64
C GLY A 139 12.39 3.18 9.85
N ILE A 140 11.78 2.95 11.02
CA ILE A 140 11.13 1.68 11.35
C ILE A 140 9.95 1.42 10.41
N PHE A 141 8.98 2.33 10.29
CA PHE A 141 7.84 2.05 9.41
C PHE A 141 8.25 1.96 7.94
N ASN A 142 9.22 2.75 7.51
CA ASN A 142 9.70 2.73 6.12
C ASN A 142 10.46 1.44 5.78
N SER A 143 11.10 0.79 6.77
CA SER A 143 11.70 -0.53 6.58
C SER A 143 10.66 -1.59 6.23
N GLY A 144 9.39 -1.38 6.56
CA GLY A 144 8.27 -2.23 6.14
C GLY A 144 8.18 -2.38 4.61
N ALA A 145 8.55 -1.33 3.85
CA ALA A 145 8.62 -1.40 2.39
C ALA A 145 9.60 -2.47 1.90
N ASN A 146 10.80 -2.51 2.50
CA ASN A 146 11.82 -3.50 2.16
C ASN A 146 11.40 -4.91 2.60
N ILE A 147 10.78 -5.03 3.77
CA ILE A 147 10.27 -6.32 4.26
C ILE A 147 9.16 -6.83 3.33
N GLY A 148 8.22 -5.97 2.89
CA GLY A 148 7.20 -6.32 1.91
C GLY A 148 7.81 -6.80 0.58
N ALA A 149 8.83 -6.09 0.08
CA ALA A 149 9.53 -6.45 -1.15
C ALA A 149 10.29 -7.80 -1.05
N ILE A 150 10.79 -8.15 0.14
CA ILE A 150 11.47 -9.45 0.40
C ILE A 150 10.43 -10.57 0.58
N LEU A 151 9.35 -10.32 1.30
CA LEU A 151 8.33 -11.33 1.57
C LEU A 151 7.52 -11.69 0.33
N ALA A 152 7.27 -10.74 -0.56
CA ALA A 152 6.45 -10.96 -1.76
C ALA A 152 6.97 -12.13 -2.63
N PRO A 153 8.24 -12.18 -3.07
CA PRO A 153 8.72 -13.29 -3.88
C PRO A 153 8.79 -14.63 -3.13
N LEU A 154 8.80 -14.63 -1.81
CA LEU A 154 8.77 -15.84 -1.00
C LEU A 154 7.35 -16.39 -0.80
N THR A 155 6.36 -15.51 -0.72
CA THR A 155 4.98 -15.89 -0.36
C THR A 155 4.08 -16.01 -1.59
N VAL A 156 4.14 -15.07 -2.52
CA VAL A 156 3.20 -15.00 -3.66
C VAL A 156 3.30 -16.20 -4.58
N PRO A 157 4.48 -16.65 -5.05
CA PRO A 157 4.58 -17.84 -5.90
C PRO A 157 4.15 -19.11 -5.18
N PHE A 158 4.45 -19.23 -3.88
CA PHE A 158 4.03 -20.36 -3.07
C PHE A 158 2.50 -20.44 -2.94
N ILE A 159 1.85 -19.31 -2.66
CA ILE A 159 0.39 -19.24 -2.60
C ILE A 159 -0.23 -19.56 -3.96
N ALA A 160 0.31 -19.01 -5.04
CA ALA A 160 -0.17 -19.27 -6.39
C ALA A 160 -0.04 -20.74 -6.81
N GLN A 161 0.97 -21.47 -6.33
CA GLN A 161 1.12 -22.90 -6.58
C GLN A 161 0.10 -23.76 -5.82
N LEU A 162 -0.34 -23.30 -4.64
CA LEU A 162 -1.29 -24.06 -3.82
C LEU A 162 -2.76 -23.84 -4.19
N TRP A 163 -3.10 -22.65 -4.68
CA TRP A 163 -4.48 -22.18 -4.82
C TRP A 163 -4.82 -21.68 -6.24
N GLY A 164 -3.85 -21.49 -7.09
CA GLY A 164 -3.97 -21.02 -8.46
C GLY A 164 -3.82 -22.14 -9.41
#